data_537137f537915e43a0b3d9e9ed822127
#
_entry.id   537137f537915e43a0b3d9e9ed822127
#
_cell.length_a   1.000
_cell.length_b   1.000
_cell.length_c   1.000
_cell.angle_alpha   90.00
_cell.angle_beta   90.00
_cell.angle_gamma   90.00
#
_symmetry.space_group_name_H-M   'P 1'
#
loop_
_entity.id
_entity.type
_entity.pdbx_description
1 polymer ?
#
loop_
_entity_poly.entity_id
_entity_poly.type
_entity_poly.pdbx_seq_one_letter_code
_entity_poly.pdbx_strand_id
1 'polypeptide(L)'
;MKKIYTLILLSISISFYAQIEGSWSLNPSAGALGVGPDSATTNWWSSDAAAVTTRDCLFDDSIVFNSNGTYDHYMGGSTWLESWQAGSPAEGCGIPIAPHFGGSNTYTFSNGILTVSGVGAHVGLAKVHNGGEDGMPANDQIAYYVTFSGASLEIMTVDISFPNAGGTNGLGWWRYIYLKNGAAPPPPPPAYNVTFNVHTDLIVGNVSADGIFIGGGFVGGNNALGLDDSDGDGIWSGSISLDAAGGHFTILNGNCSDWSCKEDISGQPCADANNHNDRNNLLGGFSQDTTLNLIYGSCATPS
;
A
#
# COMPACT_ATOMS: atom_id res chain seq x y z
N MET A 1 25.85 3.88 64.07
CA MET A 1 25.30 4.87 63.07
C MET A 1 25.17 4.19 61.76
N LYS A 2 23.93 3.81 61.33
CA LYS A 2 23.64 3.21 60.02
C LYS A 2 23.42 4.34 59.03
N LYS A 3 24.26 4.42 58.00
CA LYS A 3 24.09 5.37 56.89
C LYS A 3 23.02 4.80 55.96
N ILE A 4 21.87 5.47 55.86
CA ILE A 4 20.81 5.19 54.91
C ILE A 4 21.22 5.92 53.61
N TYR A 5 21.52 5.16 52.56
CA TYR A 5 21.68 5.69 51.20
C TYR A 5 20.31 5.74 50.53
N THR A 6 19.77 6.95 50.39
CA THR A 6 18.56 7.17 49.59
C THR A 6 18.94 7.10 48.11
N LEU A 7 18.54 6.03 47.43
CA LEU A 7 18.66 5.88 45.98
C LEU A 7 17.58 6.75 45.34
N ILE A 8 17.94 7.89 44.79
CA ILE A 8 17.03 8.70 43.97
C ILE A 8 16.94 8.00 42.59
N LEU A 9 15.84 7.27 42.34
CA LEU A 9 15.49 6.85 41.03
C LEU A 9 15.08 8.09 40.22
N LEU A 10 15.99 8.58 39.37
CA LEU A 10 15.68 9.57 38.36
C LEU A 10 14.89 8.84 37.26
N SER A 11 13.56 8.92 37.30
CA SER A 11 12.71 8.45 36.19
C SER A 11 12.97 9.35 35.02
N ILE A 12 13.79 8.88 34.07
CA ILE A 12 13.91 9.47 32.72
C ILE A 12 12.61 9.15 32.01
N SER A 13 11.63 10.04 32.10
CA SER A 13 10.53 10.07 31.15
C SER A 13 11.13 10.50 29.80
N ILE A 14 11.53 9.53 28.98
CA ILE A 14 11.89 9.75 27.59
C ILE A 14 10.59 10.23 26.95
N SER A 15 10.54 11.51 26.61
CA SER A 15 9.40 12.09 25.92
C SER A 15 9.29 11.43 24.56
N PHE A 16 8.26 10.62 24.32
CA PHE A 16 7.95 9.99 23.03
C PHE A 16 7.76 11.02 21.91
N TYR A 17 7.62 12.29 22.22
CA TYR A 17 7.57 13.40 21.26
C TYR A 17 8.81 13.50 20.36
N ALA A 18 10.01 13.28 20.89
CA ALA A 18 11.25 13.41 20.15
C ALA A 18 11.36 12.47 18.92
N GLN A 19 10.54 11.42 18.87
CA GLN A 19 10.60 10.45 17.77
C GLN A 19 9.92 10.96 16.50
N ILE A 20 8.79 11.67 16.61
CA ILE A 20 8.06 12.21 15.45
C ILE A 20 8.64 13.54 14.95
N GLU A 21 9.35 14.27 15.83
CA GLU A 21 9.88 15.60 15.51
C GLU A 21 10.82 15.58 14.30
N GLY A 22 10.72 16.62 13.48
CA GLY A 22 11.50 16.81 12.28
C GLY A 22 10.66 16.83 11.01
N SER A 23 11.33 16.82 9.88
CA SER A 23 10.72 16.91 8.56
C SER A 23 10.62 15.54 7.91
N TRP A 24 9.48 15.28 7.30
CA TRP A 24 9.11 14.00 6.69
C TRP A 24 8.49 14.22 5.31
N SER A 25 8.84 13.40 4.34
CA SER A 25 8.19 13.35 3.02
C SER A 25 7.73 11.93 2.73
N LEU A 26 6.71 11.77 1.89
CA LEU A 26 6.28 10.44 1.43
C LEU A 26 7.47 9.73 0.78
N ASN A 27 7.62 8.45 1.08
CA ASN A 27 8.63 7.61 0.44
C ASN A 27 8.36 7.54 -1.08
N PRO A 28 9.26 8.03 -1.95
CA PRO A 28 9.02 8.05 -3.40
C PRO A 28 9.23 6.66 -4.03
N SER A 29 8.64 5.63 -3.43
CA SER A 29 8.74 4.24 -3.86
C SER A 29 7.36 3.62 -3.96
N ALA A 30 7.21 2.61 -4.81
CA ALA A 30 6.01 1.79 -4.87
C ALA A 30 5.64 1.26 -3.47
N GLY A 31 4.36 1.20 -3.16
CA GLY A 31 3.86 0.76 -1.87
C GLY A 31 3.81 1.83 -0.76
N ALA A 32 4.27 3.06 -1.03
CA ALA A 32 4.24 4.11 -0.01
C ALA A 32 2.84 4.68 0.29
N LEU A 33 1.92 4.51 -0.62
CA LEU A 33 0.48 4.76 -0.44
C LEU A 33 -0.25 3.44 -0.64
N GLY A 34 -1.22 3.15 0.21
CA GLY A 34 -2.04 1.97 -0.01
C GLY A 34 -3.31 1.98 0.83
N VAL A 35 -4.31 1.21 0.40
CA VAL A 35 -5.57 1.04 1.09
C VAL A 35 -5.97 -0.43 1.14
N GLY A 36 -6.56 -0.84 2.26
CA GLY A 36 -6.97 -2.22 2.48
C GLY A 36 -7.99 -2.38 3.62
N PRO A 37 -8.36 -3.62 3.96
CA PRO A 37 -9.36 -3.90 4.97
C PRO A 37 -8.87 -3.75 6.41
N ASP A 38 -7.56 -3.67 6.61
CA ASP A 38 -6.92 -3.51 7.92
C ASP A 38 -5.58 -2.78 7.81
N SER A 39 -4.98 -2.44 8.96
CA SER A 39 -3.69 -1.75 9.03
C SER A 39 -2.47 -2.63 8.66
N ALA A 40 -2.64 -3.92 8.42
CA ALA A 40 -1.55 -4.82 8.04
C ALA A 40 -1.45 -5.01 6.53
N THR A 41 -2.55 -4.77 5.79
CA THR A 41 -2.65 -5.06 4.37
C THR A 41 -3.11 -3.85 3.55
N THR A 42 -2.55 -3.69 2.35
CA THR A 42 -2.95 -2.66 1.37
C THR A 42 -3.41 -3.32 0.07
N ASN A 43 -4.16 -4.41 0.20
CA ASN A 43 -4.51 -5.30 -0.91
C ASN A 43 -5.69 -4.83 -1.76
N TRP A 44 -6.39 -3.75 -1.39
CA TRP A 44 -7.40 -3.16 -2.28
C TRP A 44 -6.75 -2.30 -3.35
N TRP A 45 -5.74 -1.54 -2.98
CA TRP A 45 -4.90 -0.77 -3.90
C TRP A 45 -3.60 -0.37 -3.20
N SER A 46 -2.51 -0.32 -3.97
CA SER A 46 -1.21 0.19 -3.53
C SER A 46 -0.55 0.94 -4.68
N SER A 47 0.17 2.01 -4.37
CA SER A 47 0.89 2.78 -5.38
C SER A 47 1.99 1.94 -6.00
N ASP A 48 1.98 1.84 -7.31
CA ASP A 48 3.08 1.34 -8.12
C ASP A 48 4.03 2.49 -8.54
N ALA A 49 5.05 2.20 -9.31
CA ALA A 49 5.99 3.21 -9.81
C ALA A 49 5.31 4.25 -10.72
N ALA A 50 4.29 3.85 -11.47
CA ALA A 50 3.53 4.78 -12.32
C ALA A 50 2.67 5.72 -11.47
N ALA A 51 2.03 5.21 -10.42
CA ALA A 51 1.27 6.00 -9.47
C ALA A 51 2.15 7.01 -8.72
N VAL A 52 3.39 6.64 -8.34
CA VAL A 52 4.37 7.56 -7.75
C VAL A 52 4.70 8.70 -8.73
N THR A 53 4.94 8.38 -9.99
CA THR A 53 5.21 9.39 -11.04
C THR A 53 4.00 10.29 -11.30
N THR A 54 2.80 9.71 -11.34
CA THR A 54 1.56 10.48 -11.60
C THR A 54 1.23 11.43 -10.46
N ARG A 55 1.59 11.06 -9.24
CA ARG A 55 1.35 11.83 -8.00
C ARG A 55 2.62 12.50 -7.46
N ASP A 56 3.59 12.82 -8.33
CA ASP A 56 4.87 13.40 -7.94
C ASP A 56 4.70 14.65 -7.06
N CYS A 57 3.69 15.46 -7.34
CA CYS A 57 3.31 16.63 -6.55
C CYS A 57 2.85 16.34 -5.10
N LEU A 58 2.45 15.11 -4.78
CA LEU A 58 2.16 14.66 -3.43
C LEU A 58 3.43 14.12 -2.75
N PHE A 59 4.29 13.48 -3.55
CA PHE A 59 5.52 12.87 -3.04
C PHE A 59 6.63 13.90 -2.77
N ASP A 60 6.56 15.10 -3.33
CA ASP A 60 7.45 16.22 -3.01
C ASP A 60 6.94 17.09 -1.85
N ASP A 61 5.70 16.88 -1.41
CA ASP A 61 5.18 17.50 -0.19
C ASP A 61 5.99 17.07 1.04
N SER A 62 6.06 17.96 2.02
CA SER A 62 6.71 17.64 3.30
C SER A 62 5.90 18.12 4.49
N ILE A 63 6.01 17.37 5.58
CA ILE A 63 5.42 17.69 6.87
C ILE A 63 6.51 17.86 7.91
N VAL A 64 6.36 18.86 8.77
CA VAL A 64 7.31 19.15 9.84
C VAL A 64 6.60 19.15 11.18
N PHE A 65 6.99 18.25 12.05
CA PHE A 65 6.54 18.23 13.43
C PHE A 65 7.54 18.96 14.32
N ASN A 66 7.13 20.06 14.93
CA ASN A 66 7.98 20.89 15.79
C ASN A 66 7.82 20.48 17.25
N SER A 67 8.89 20.63 18.05
CA SER A 67 8.90 20.30 19.48
C SER A 67 7.94 21.15 20.33
N ASN A 68 7.45 22.26 19.79
CA ASN A 68 6.45 23.12 20.44
C ASN A 68 5.00 22.67 20.20
N GLY A 69 4.76 21.54 19.52
CA GLY A 69 3.44 21.02 19.20
C GLY A 69 2.80 21.63 17.96
N THR A 70 3.56 22.39 17.16
CA THR A 70 3.08 22.84 15.85
C THR A 70 3.42 21.82 14.77
N TYR A 71 2.57 21.75 13.76
CA TYR A 71 2.69 20.89 12.59
C TYR A 71 2.58 21.78 11.34
N ASP A 72 3.59 21.76 10.51
CA ASP A 72 3.63 22.51 9.27
C ASP A 72 3.56 21.56 8.08
N HIS A 73 2.65 21.83 7.14
CA HIS A 73 2.50 21.05 5.93
C HIS A 73 2.88 21.92 4.72
N TYR A 74 3.95 21.57 4.04
CA TYR A 74 4.50 22.27 2.89
C TYR A 74 4.12 21.52 1.62
N MET A 75 3.26 22.11 0.81
CA MET A 75 2.73 21.54 -0.44
C MET A 75 3.36 22.16 -1.71
N GLY A 76 4.39 23.00 -1.55
CA GLY A 76 5.02 23.64 -2.69
C GLY A 76 4.08 24.47 -3.55
N GLY A 77 4.26 24.40 -4.86
CA GLY A 77 3.39 25.04 -5.85
C GLY A 77 2.23 24.18 -6.32
N SER A 78 2.22 22.89 -5.98
CA SER A 78 1.18 21.91 -6.34
C SER A 78 1.16 20.76 -5.36
N THR A 79 -0.01 20.14 -5.19
CA THR A 79 -0.22 18.90 -4.44
C THR A 79 -1.25 18.04 -5.16
N TRP A 80 -1.51 16.85 -4.68
CA TRP A 80 -2.57 16.00 -5.22
C TRP A 80 -3.95 16.49 -4.78
N LEU A 81 -4.77 16.83 -5.77
CA LEU A 81 -6.15 17.27 -5.57
C LEU A 81 -7.10 16.09 -5.74
N GLU A 82 -8.12 16.06 -4.91
CA GLU A 82 -9.22 15.10 -4.98
C GLU A 82 -10.42 15.73 -5.70
N SER A 83 -11.17 14.93 -6.46
CA SER A 83 -12.27 15.42 -7.31
C SER A 83 -13.41 16.07 -6.55
N TRP A 84 -13.59 15.78 -5.26
CA TRP A 84 -14.63 16.38 -4.40
C TRP A 84 -14.27 17.78 -3.89
N GLN A 85 -13.00 18.18 -3.94
CA GLN A 85 -12.58 19.51 -3.48
C GLN A 85 -13.18 20.61 -4.37
N ALA A 86 -13.79 21.61 -3.73
CA ALA A 86 -14.44 22.70 -4.45
C ALA A 86 -13.43 23.45 -5.35
N GLY A 87 -13.72 23.46 -6.65
CA GLY A 87 -12.85 24.09 -7.67
C GLY A 87 -11.80 23.14 -8.27
N SER A 88 -11.74 21.89 -7.84
CA SER A 88 -10.93 20.88 -8.54
C SER A 88 -11.66 20.43 -9.81
N PRO A 89 -11.02 20.51 -10.98
CA PRO A 89 -11.64 20.03 -12.23
C PRO A 89 -11.66 18.50 -12.32
N ALA A 90 -10.68 17.84 -11.71
CA ALA A 90 -10.51 16.40 -11.69
C ALA A 90 -9.48 16.02 -10.63
N GLU A 91 -9.38 14.74 -10.32
CA GLU A 91 -8.28 14.19 -9.51
C GLU A 91 -6.95 14.35 -10.25
N GLY A 92 -5.94 14.92 -9.59
CA GLY A 92 -4.64 15.17 -10.20
C GLY A 92 -3.81 16.24 -9.48
N CYS A 93 -2.62 16.49 -9.99
CA CYS A 93 -1.75 17.56 -9.48
C CYS A 93 -2.31 18.95 -9.79
N GLY A 94 -2.34 19.81 -8.78
CA GLY A 94 -2.81 21.19 -8.93
C GLY A 94 -2.46 22.07 -7.74
N ILE A 95 -2.79 23.36 -7.86
CA ILE A 95 -2.57 24.34 -6.78
C ILE A 95 -3.42 23.93 -5.57
N PRO A 96 -2.85 23.86 -4.35
CA PRO A 96 -3.60 23.52 -3.15
C PRO A 96 -4.89 24.32 -2.99
N ILE A 97 -5.99 23.65 -2.63
CA ILE A 97 -7.34 24.22 -2.55
C ILE A 97 -7.79 24.31 -1.08
N ALA A 98 -8.33 25.47 -0.70
CA ALA A 98 -8.89 25.67 0.64
C ALA A 98 -9.98 24.64 0.97
N PRO A 99 -10.00 24.14 2.22
CA PRO A 99 -9.15 24.47 3.35
C PRO A 99 -7.83 23.65 3.41
N HIS A 100 -7.55 22.79 2.44
CA HIS A 100 -6.42 21.86 2.41
C HIS A 100 -5.21 22.45 1.67
N PHE A 101 -4.79 23.66 2.03
CA PHE A 101 -3.65 24.32 1.38
C PHE A 101 -2.38 24.30 2.23
N GLY A 102 -2.28 23.37 3.19
CA GLY A 102 -1.12 23.23 4.06
C GLY A 102 -1.01 24.32 5.12
N GLY A 103 0.20 24.77 5.40
CA GLY A 103 0.48 25.77 6.42
C GLY A 103 0.63 25.18 7.81
N SER A 104 0.55 26.05 8.84
CA SER A 104 0.83 25.69 10.22
C SER A 104 -0.46 25.35 10.98
N ASN A 105 -0.43 24.20 11.62
CA ASN A 105 -1.51 23.68 12.46
C ASN A 105 -0.89 23.14 13.77
N THR A 106 -1.66 22.45 14.59
CA THR A 106 -1.17 21.83 15.82
C THR A 106 -1.25 20.32 15.79
N TYR A 107 -0.42 19.65 16.58
CA TYR A 107 -0.48 18.21 16.74
C TYR A 107 -0.26 17.78 18.19
N THR A 108 -0.72 16.58 18.50
CA THR A 108 -0.32 15.81 19.67
C THR A 108 0.15 14.42 19.25
N PHE A 109 1.16 13.89 19.93
CA PHE A 109 1.62 12.53 19.69
C PHE A 109 1.85 11.81 21.01
N SER A 110 1.14 10.71 21.23
CA SER A 110 1.24 9.91 22.45
C SER A 110 0.84 8.46 22.18
N ASN A 111 1.62 7.52 22.71
CA ASN A 111 1.34 6.08 22.62
C ASN A 111 1.07 5.58 21.17
N GLY A 112 1.80 6.12 20.20
CA GLY A 112 1.63 5.76 18.79
C GLY A 112 0.40 6.38 18.11
N ILE A 113 -0.33 7.28 18.79
CA ILE A 113 -1.43 8.04 18.21
C ILE A 113 -0.96 9.47 17.92
N LEU A 114 -1.03 9.85 16.65
CA LEU A 114 -0.85 11.21 16.16
C LEU A 114 -2.23 11.83 15.93
N THR A 115 -2.50 12.97 16.56
CA THR A 115 -3.69 13.77 16.24
C THR A 115 -3.24 15.10 15.68
N VAL A 116 -3.62 15.43 14.44
CA VAL A 116 -3.46 16.77 13.87
C VAL A 116 -4.74 17.55 14.05
N SER A 117 -4.62 18.85 14.30
CA SER A 117 -5.76 19.72 14.60
C SER A 117 -5.63 21.04 13.87
N GLY A 118 -6.70 21.43 13.17
CA GLY A 118 -6.83 22.64 12.38
C GLY A 118 -7.74 22.40 11.19
N VAL A 119 -8.36 23.49 10.70
CA VAL A 119 -9.23 23.42 9.54
C VAL A 119 -8.42 23.02 8.30
N GLY A 120 -8.70 21.85 7.74
CA GLY A 120 -7.97 21.30 6.60
C GLY A 120 -6.63 20.61 6.93
N ALA A 121 -6.24 20.53 8.22
CA ALA A 121 -5.04 19.80 8.63
C ALA A 121 -5.19 18.30 8.36
N HIS A 122 -4.23 17.70 7.67
CA HIS A 122 -4.22 16.27 7.36
C HIS A 122 -2.78 15.74 7.18
N VAL A 123 -2.64 14.43 7.20
CA VAL A 123 -1.43 13.69 6.83
C VAL A 123 -1.79 12.73 5.71
N GLY A 124 -1.02 12.71 4.62
CA GLY A 124 -1.34 11.93 3.43
C GLY A 124 -2.42 12.60 2.57
N LEU A 125 -3.42 11.84 2.15
CA LEU A 125 -4.47 12.32 1.25
C LEU A 125 -5.50 13.17 1.99
N ALA A 126 -5.86 14.33 1.43
CA ALA A 126 -6.86 15.25 1.99
C ALA A 126 -8.25 14.61 2.16
N LYS A 127 -8.56 13.57 1.38
CA LYS A 127 -9.88 12.91 1.40
C LYS A 127 -10.14 12.03 2.62
N VAL A 128 -9.10 11.66 3.39
CA VAL A 128 -9.24 10.61 4.40
C VAL A 128 -9.27 11.22 5.80
N HIS A 129 -10.35 10.95 6.51
CA HIS A 129 -10.51 11.31 7.92
C HIS A 129 -11.24 10.20 8.70
N ASN A 130 -11.27 10.27 10.03
CA ASN A 130 -11.84 9.19 10.86
C ASN A 130 -13.37 9.02 10.71
N GLY A 131 -14.06 9.94 10.05
CA GLY A 131 -15.48 9.87 9.76
C GLY A 131 -15.82 9.31 8.36
N GLY A 132 -14.82 9.14 7.49
CA GLY A 132 -15.04 8.64 6.12
C GLY A 132 -13.95 9.07 5.15
N GLU A 133 -14.25 8.90 3.88
CA GLU A 133 -13.53 9.52 2.77
C GLU A 133 -14.38 10.67 2.23
N ASP A 134 -13.69 11.69 1.71
CA ASP A 134 -14.25 12.94 1.19
C ASP A 134 -14.86 13.87 2.28
N GLY A 135 -14.75 15.16 2.08
CA GLY A 135 -15.27 16.15 3.00
C GLY A 135 -14.32 16.50 4.15
N MET A 136 -14.89 17.10 5.19
CA MET A 136 -14.16 17.61 6.34
C MET A 136 -14.41 16.74 7.58
N PRO A 137 -13.41 16.56 8.47
CA PRO A 137 -13.62 15.91 9.74
C PRO A 137 -14.53 16.77 10.64
N ALA A 138 -15.39 16.11 11.43
CA ALA A 138 -16.42 16.77 12.22
C ALA A 138 -15.89 17.79 13.26
N ASN A 139 -14.65 17.65 13.72
CA ASN A 139 -14.05 18.47 14.78
C ASN A 139 -12.73 19.11 14.36
N ASP A 140 -12.46 19.26 13.06
CA ASP A 140 -11.19 19.75 12.53
C ASP A 140 -9.97 19.01 13.13
N GLN A 141 -10.14 17.72 13.42
CA GLN A 141 -9.12 16.83 13.97
C GLN A 141 -9.13 15.50 13.26
N ILE A 142 -7.94 14.99 13.00
CA ILE A 142 -7.75 13.65 12.43
C ILE A 142 -6.73 12.90 13.27
N ALA A 143 -7.09 11.67 13.69
CA ALA A 143 -6.23 10.80 14.47
C ALA A 143 -5.67 9.65 13.59
N TYR A 144 -4.38 9.41 13.72
CA TYR A 144 -3.63 8.39 12.99
C TYR A 144 -2.90 7.46 13.95
N TYR A 145 -2.69 6.23 13.52
CA TYR A 145 -1.78 5.29 14.17
C TYR A 145 -0.41 5.42 13.52
N VAL A 146 0.63 5.60 14.33
CA VAL A 146 1.98 5.83 13.83
C VAL A 146 2.95 4.81 14.44
N THR A 147 3.74 4.21 13.56
CA THR A 147 4.87 3.35 13.94
C THR A 147 6.14 3.83 13.26
N PHE A 148 7.29 3.57 13.90
CA PHE A 148 8.59 3.92 13.37
C PHE A 148 9.44 2.67 13.16
N SER A 149 10.22 2.66 12.09
CA SER A 149 11.15 1.59 11.73
C SER A 149 12.42 2.17 11.10
N GLY A 150 13.33 1.28 10.67
CA GLY A 150 14.66 1.68 10.23
C GLY A 150 15.66 1.76 11.38
N ALA A 151 16.96 1.72 11.05
CA ALA A 151 18.04 1.69 12.04
C ALA A 151 18.11 2.95 12.92
N SER A 152 17.69 4.10 12.38
CA SER A 152 17.65 5.40 13.06
C SER A 152 16.21 5.93 13.20
N LEU A 153 15.20 5.06 13.07
CA LEU A 153 13.77 5.40 13.10
C LEU A 153 13.40 6.44 12.03
N GLU A 154 14.04 6.35 10.89
CA GLU A 154 13.89 7.23 9.74
C GLU A 154 12.68 6.92 8.85
N ILE A 155 11.97 5.83 9.13
CA ILE A 155 10.75 5.43 8.44
C ILE A 155 9.57 5.60 9.39
N MET A 156 8.59 6.39 8.99
CA MET A 156 7.34 6.59 9.71
C MET A 156 6.19 6.01 8.89
N THR A 157 5.53 4.99 9.42
CA THR A 157 4.29 4.45 8.85
C THR A 157 3.11 5.08 9.57
N VAL A 158 2.22 5.67 8.81
CA VAL A 158 1.01 6.36 9.28
C VAL A 158 -0.21 5.61 8.73
N ASP A 159 -1.02 5.06 9.61
CA ASP A 159 -2.25 4.34 9.27
C ASP A 159 -3.46 5.11 9.78
N ILE A 160 -4.52 5.14 8.99
CA ILE A 160 -5.80 5.74 9.39
C ILE A 160 -6.96 4.83 8.99
N SER A 161 -7.86 4.56 9.94
CA SER A 161 -9.11 3.85 9.67
C SER A 161 -10.24 4.82 9.34
N PHE A 162 -11.11 4.43 8.42
CA PHE A 162 -12.30 5.16 8.05
C PHE A 162 -13.49 4.20 7.87
N PRO A 163 -14.72 4.60 8.22
CA PRO A 163 -15.91 3.78 8.05
C PRO A 163 -16.42 3.80 6.59
N ASN A 164 -17.32 2.85 6.29
CA ASN A 164 -18.04 2.75 5.01
C ASN A 164 -17.15 2.57 3.78
N ALA A 165 -15.99 1.93 3.94
CA ALA A 165 -15.09 1.63 2.85
C ALA A 165 -15.80 0.94 1.68
N GLY A 166 -15.64 1.49 0.46
CA GLY A 166 -16.27 0.96 -0.74
C GLY A 166 -17.81 0.92 -0.71
N GLY A 167 -18.47 1.76 0.11
CA GLY A 167 -19.93 1.76 0.26
C GLY A 167 -20.49 0.60 1.07
N THR A 168 -19.64 -0.15 1.75
CA THR A 168 -20.00 -1.21 2.70
C THR A 168 -20.02 -0.68 4.13
N ASN A 169 -20.66 -1.37 5.08
CA ASN A 169 -20.59 -1.00 6.50
C ASN A 169 -19.25 -1.44 7.16
N GLY A 170 -18.22 -1.73 6.37
CA GLY A 170 -16.90 -2.15 6.83
C GLY A 170 -15.95 -0.98 7.10
N LEU A 171 -14.85 -1.29 7.75
CA LEU A 171 -13.73 -0.36 7.91
C LEU A 171 -12.76 -0.51 6.73
N GLY A 172 -12.23 0.62 6.25
CA GLY A 172 -11.05 0.67 5.41
C GLY A 172 -9.90 1.30 6.16
N TRP A 173 -8.69 1.05 5.67
CA TRP A 173 -7.47 1.57 6.24
C TRP A 173 -6.60 2.12 5.13
N TRP A 174 -6.26 3.41 5.20
CA TRP A 174 -5.20 4.00 4.41
C TRP A 174 -3.89 3.91 5.15
N ARG A 175 -2.81 3.65 4.41
CA ARG A 175 -1.44 3.62 4.88
C ARG A 175 -0.60 4.59 4.06
N TYR A 176 0.25 5.34 4.77
CA TYR A 176 1.24 6.25 4.21
C TYR A 176 2.59 5.92 4.81
N ILE A 177 3.62 5.79 3.98
CA ILE A 177 4.99 5.56 4.45
C ILE A 177 5.81 6.81 4.17
N TYR A 178 6.31 7.42 5.22
CA TYR A 178 7.14 8.61 5.17
C TYR A 178 8.59 8.27 5.48
N LEU A 179 9.51 9.03 4.87
CA LEU A 179 10.94 9.06 5.19
C LEU A 179 11.26 10.38 5.90
N LYS A 180 12.12 10.29 6.90
CA LYS A 180 12.69 11.48 7.54
C LYS A 180 13.59 12.19 6.53
N ASN A 181 13.41 13.48 6.32
CA ASN A 181 14.19 14.22 5.34
C ASN A 181 15.69 14.20 5.73
N GLY A 182 16.53 13.85 4.73
CA GLY A 182 17.94 13.59 4.94
C GLY A 182 18.29 12.13 5.25
N ALA A 183 17.30 11.25 5.49
CA ALA A 183 17.53 9.81 5.53
C ALA A 183 17.70 9.24 4.11
N ALA A 184 18.53 8.21 3.98
CA ALA A 184 18.58 7.45 2.73
C ALA A 184 17.26 6.69 2.56
N PRO A 185 16.67 6.63 1.34
CA PRO A 185 15.54 5.76 1.09
C PRO A 185 15.85 4.32 1.54
N PRO A 186 14.89 3.60 2.12
CA PRO A 186 15.10 2.20 2.40
C PRO A 186 15.44 1.47 1.09
N PRO A 187 16.27 0.43 1.15
CA PRO A 187 16.50 -0.39 -0.03
C PRO A 187 15.15 -0.91 -0.53
N PRO A 188 14.95 -0.98 -1.85
CA PRO A 188 13.74 -1.57 -2.40
C PRO A 188 13.54 -2.97 -1.81
N PRO A 189 12.29 -3.40 -1.61
CA PRO A 189 12.01 -4.77 -1.17
C PRO A 189 12.77 -5.77 -2.04
N PRO A 190 13.31 -6.85 -1.48
CA PRO A 190 13.94 -7.86 -2.30
C PRO A 190 12.92 -8.41 -3.31
N ALA A 191 13.34 -8.49 -4.56
CA ALA A 191 12.54 -9.08 -5.62
C ALA A 191 13.24 -10.36 -6.10
N TYR A 192 12.45 -11.39 -6.39
CA TYR A 192 12.92 -12.67 -6.87
C TYR A 192 12.19 -13.06 -8.16
N ASN A 193 12.84 -13.89 -8.96
CA ASN A 193 12.19 -14.43 -10.15
C ASN A 193 11.18 -15.52 -9.76
N VAL A 194 9.95 -15.34 -10.18
CA VAL A 194 8.92 -16.37 -10.10
C VAL A 194 8.68 -16.93 -11.49
N THR A 195 8.92 -18.22 -11.65
CA THR A 195 8.65 -18.97 -12.87
C THR A 195 7.31 -19.67 -12.73
N PHE A 196 6.43 -19.44 -13.68
CA PHE A 196 5.14 -20.10 -13.79
C PHE A 196 5.21 -21.13 -14.89
N ASN A 197 4.90 -22.40 -14.57
CA ASN A 197 4.69 -23.48 -15.53
C ASN A 197 3.22 -23.90 -15.41
N VAL A 198 2.44 -23.65 -16.46
CA VAL A 198 1.00 -23.88 -16.48
C VAL A 198 0.65 -25.02 -17.42
N HIS A 199 0.17 -26.12 -16.86
CA HIS A 199 -0.38 -27.25 -17.62
C HIS A 199 -1.78 -26.91 -18.11
N THR A 200 -2.06 -27.16 -19.38
CA THR A 200 -3.31 -26.78 -20.04
C THR A 200 -4.25 -27.95 -20.29
N ASP A 201 -3.94 -29.15 -19.81
CA ASP A 201 -4.67 -30.41 -20.06
C ASP A 201 -6.15 -30.36 -19.66
N LEU A 202 -6.52 -29.51 -18.72
CA LEU A 202 -7.91 -29.36 -18.24
C LEU A 202 -8.70 -28.27 -18.95
N ILE A 203 -8.11 -27.57 -19.92
CA ILE A 203 -8.85 -26.56 -20.69
C ILE A 203 -9.90 -27.24 -21.54
N VAL A 204 -11.17 -26.94 -21.30
CA VAL A 204 -12.29 -27.40 -22.12
C VAL A 204 -12.33 -26.58 -23.42
N GLY A 205 -12.12 -27.23 -24.55
CA GLY A 205 -11.99 -26.60 -25.85
C GLY A 205 -10.52 -26.45 -26.24
N ASN A 206 -10.12 -25.26 -26.64
CA ASN A 206 -8.76 -25.00 -27.09
C ASN A 206 -8.10 -23.94 -26.19
N VAL A 207 -6.78 -24.00 -26.08
CA VAL A 207 -5.98 -22.86 -25.63
C VAL A 207 -6.25 -21.70 -26.60
N SER A 208 -6.45 -20.52 -26.06
CA SER A 208 -6.68 -19.30 -26.86
C SER A 208 -5.55 -19.09 -27.86
N ALA A 209 -5.87 -18.58 -29.03
CA ALA A 209 -4.87 -18.18 -30.03
C ALA A 209 -3.93 -17.08 -29.49
N ASP A 210 -4.36 -16.31 -28.48
CA ASP A 210 -3.54 -15.29 -27.81
C ASP A 210 -2.62 -15.89 -26.73
N GLY A 211 -2.74 -17.18 -26.43
CA GLY A 211 -1.92 -17.89 -25.43
C GLY A 211 -2.45 -17.83 -24.02
N ILE A 212 -1.59 -18.20 -23.08
CA ILE A 212 -1.84 -18.22 -21.62
C ILE A 212 -1.12 -17.04 -20.98
N PHE A 213 -1.80 -16.41 -20.01
CA PHE A 213 -1.24 -15.26 -19.27
C PHE A 213 -1.37 -15.48 -17.76
N ILE A 214 -0.45 -14.88 -17.01
CA ILE A 214 -0.59 -14.66 -15.57
C ILE A 214 -1.02 -13.22 -15.33
N GLY A 215 -2.08 -13.04 -14.54
CA GLY A 215 -2.61 -11.74 -14.15
C GLY A 215 -2.84 -11.65 -12.65
N GLY A 216 -3.14 -10.44 -12.18
CA GLY A 216 -3.38 -10.10 -10.79
C GLY A 216 -2.73 -8.77 -10.42
N GLY A 217 -3.26 -8.08 -9.41
CA GLY A 217 -2.70 -6.81 -8.96
C GLY A 217 -1.23 -6.93 -8.54
N PHE A 218 -0.89 -8.02 -7.87
CA PHE A 218 0.47 -8.34 -7.44
C PHE A 218 1.47 -8.54 -8.60
N VAL A 219 1.02 -9.10 -9.73
CA VAL A 219 1.89 -9.35 -10.90
C VAL A 219 1.90 -8.21 -11.90
N GLY A 220 1.10 -7.15 -11.68
CA GLY A 220 1.12 -5.93 -12.50
C GLY A 220 -0.08 -5.72 -13.43
N GLY A 221 -1.16 -6.46 -13.24
CA GLY A 221 -2.41 -6.29 -13.99
C GLY A 221 -2.96 -7.57 -14.60
N ASN A 222 -3.89 -7.44 -15.53
CA ASN A 222 -4.62 -8.60 -16.08
C ASN A 222 -3.79 -9.47 -17.02
N ASN A 223 -2.89 -8.92 -17.81
CA ASN A 223 -2.05 -9.68 -18.74
C ASN A 223 -0.57 -9.41 -18.50
N ALA A 224 -0.17 -9.40 -17.23
CA ALA A 224 1.14 -8.94 -16.80
C ALA A 224 2.29 -9.81 -17.33
N LEU A 225 2.06 -11.13 -17.48
CA LEU A 225 3.05 -12.06 -17.99
C LEU A 225 2.39 -12.98 -19.02
N GLY A 226 2.78 -12.87 -20.29
CA GLY A 226 2.49 -13.88 -21.30
C GLY A 226 3.41 -15.09 -21.15
N LEU A 227 2.85 -16.28 -21.23
CA LEU A 227 3.60 -17.53 -21.19
C LEU A 227 3.85 -18.07 -22.59
N ASP A 228 4.86 -18.90 -22.76
CA ASP A 228 5.26 -19.53 -24.02
C ASP A 228 5.20 -21.06 -23.93
N ASP A 229 4.76 -21.71 -25.02
CA ASP A 229 4.75 -23.17 -25.24
C ASP A 229 5.27 -23.46 -26.65
N SER A 230 6.47 -22.94 -26.96
CA SER A 230 7.07 -23.05 -28.29
C SER A 230 7.55 -24.46 -28.63
N ASP A 231 7.73 -25.33 -27.62
CA ASP A 231 8.08 -26.74 -27.80
C ASP A 231 6.85 -27.65 -27.96
N GLY A 232 5.65 -27.13 -27.69
CA GLY A 232 4.38 -27.78 -27.93
C GLY A 232 4.08 -28.94 -26.98
N ASP A 233 4.63 -28.92 -25.77
CA ASP A 233 4.41 -29.99 -24.79
C ASP A 233 3.16 -29.77 -23.93
N GLY A 234 2.44 -28.65 -24.11
CA GLY A 234 1.24 -28.28 -23.37
C GLY A 234 1.51 -27.63 -22.01
N ILE A 235 2.77 -27.31 -21.72
CA ILE A 235 3.17 -26.58 -20.50
C ILE A 235 3.62 -25.18 -20.90
N TRP A 236 2.80 -24.22 -20.59
CA TRP A 236 3.07 -22.81 -20.85
C TRP A 236 3.95 -22.21 -19.76
N SER A 237 5.11 -21.68 -20.11
CA SER A 237 6.13 -21.25 -19.17
C SER A 237 6.53 -19.78 -19.34
N GLY A 238 6.82 -19.11 -18.22
CA GLY A 238 7.34 -17.74 -18.20
C GLY A 238 7.81 -17.31 -16.82
N SER A 239 8.66 -16.30 -16.76
CA SER A 239 9.23 -15.79 -15.51
C SER A 239 9.09 -14.29 -15.42
N ILE A 240 8.84 -13.80 -14.22
CA ILE A 240 8.74 -12.39 -13.89
C ILE A 240 9.38 -12.12 -12.53
N SER A 241 10.02 -10.95 -12.39
CA SER A 241 10.56 -10.51 -11.10
C SER A 241 9.45 -9.87 -10.27
N LEU A 242 9.19 -10.41 -9.08
CA LEU A 242 8.09 -10.01 -8.18
C LEU A 242 8.61 -9.67 -6.80
N ASP A 243 7.90 -8.78 -6.10
CA ASP A 243 8.17 -8.44 -4.70
C ASP A 243 8.06 -9.68 -3.80
N ALA A 244 9.02 -9.82 -2.89
CA ALA A 244 9.09 -10.93 -1.94
C ALA A 244 7.89 -11.03 -0.98
N ALA A 245 7.12 -9.97 -0.80
CA ALA A 245 5.93 -9.97 0.05
C ALA A 245 4.86 -10.95 -0.44
N GLY A 246 4.86 -11.25 -1.73
CA GLY A 246 3.88 -12.14 -2.35
C GLY A 246 2.50 -11.49 -2.53
N GLY A 247 1.57 -12.25 -3.10
CA GLY A 247 0.23 -11.76 -3.37
C GLY A 247 -0.63 -12.75 -4.14
N HIS A 248 -1.83 -12.30 -4.51
CA HIS A 248 -2.76 -13.07 -5.32
C HIS A 248 -2.46 -12.93 -6.81
N PHE A 249 -2.67 -14.02 -7.53
CA PHE A 249 -2.61 -14.05 -8.99
C PHE A 249 -3.65 -15.00 -9.57
N THR A 250 -3.83 -14.97 -10.87
CA THR A 250 -4.73 -15.88 -11.59
C THR A 250 -4.17 -16.23 -12.96
N ILE A 251 -4.69 -17.29 -13.58
CA ILE A 251 -4.31 -17.72 -14.92
C ILE A 251 -5.44 -17.35 -15.89
N LEU A 252 -5.06 -16.81 -17.04
CA LEU A 252 -6.00 -16.42 -18.09
C LEU A 252 -5.74 -17.22 -19.38
N ASN A 253 -6.80 -17.75 -19.98
CA ASN A 253 -6.75 -18.40 -21.28
C ASN A 253 -7.09 -17.39 -22.38
N GLY A 254 -6.16 -16.48 -22.67
CA GLY A 254 -6.30 -15.42 -23.64
C GLY A 254 -5.93 -14.04 -23.10
N ASN A 255 -5.81 -13.09 -24.02
CA ASN A 255 -5.46 -11.69 -23.73
C ASN A 255 -6.73 -10.85 -23.48
N CYS A 256 -7.45 -11.09 -22.39
CA CYS A 256 -8.67 -10.37 -22.05
C CYS A 256 -8.41 -9.28 -21.00
N SER A 257 -8.82 -8.04 -21.29
CA SER A 257 -8.67 -6.90 -20.38
C SER A 257 -9.76 -6.81 -19.31
N ASP A 258 -10.82 -7.60 -19.43
CA ASP A 258 -12.01 -7.59 -18.58
C ASP A 258 -12.13 -8.82 -17.67
N TRP A 259 -11.05 -9.61 -17.55
CA TRP A 259 -10.98 -10.85 -16.77
C TRP A 259 -11.92 -11.97 -17.25
N SER A 260 -12.59 -11.85 -18.39
CA SER A 260 -13.60 -12.82 -18.87
C SER A 260 -13.00 -14.18 -19.21
N CYS A 261 -11.68 -14.26 -19.47
CA CYS A 261 -10.96 -15.50 -19.75
C CYS A 261 -10.18 -16.08 -18.56
N LYS A 262 -10.47 -15.58 -17.36
CA LYS A 262 -9.89 -16.08 -16.13
C LYS A 262 -10.30 -17.52 -15.87
N GLU A 263 -9.40 -18.32 -15.30
CA GLU A 263 -9.71 -19.65 -14.80
C GLU A 263 -10.78 -19.61 -13.70
N ASP A 264 -11.57 -20.68 -13.61
CA ASP A 264 -12.50 -20.89 -12.49
C ASP A 264 -11.97 -21.98 -11.56
N ILE A 265 -11.50 -21.55 -10.39
CA ILE A 265 -11.04 -22.41 -9.29
C ILE A 265 -11.90 -22.22 -8.04
N SER A 266 -13.09 -21.62 -8.17
CA SER A 266 -13.98 -21.33 -7.03
C SER A 266 -14.23 -22.59 -6.19
N GLY A 267 -14.16 -22.42 -4.86
CA GLY A 267 -14.34 -23.51 -3.90
C GLY A 267 -13.14 -24.47 -3.77
N GLN A 268 -12.05 -24.25 -4.48
CA GLN A 268 -10.85 -25.06 -4.36
C GLN A 268 -9.85 -24.46 -3.33
N PRO A 269 -8.93 -25.28 -2.75
CA PRO A 269 -8.06 -24.83 -1.64
C PRO A 269 -7.11 -23.68 -1.95
N CYS A 270 -6.70 -23.51 -3.21
CA CYS A 270 -5.82 -22.44 -3.64
C CYS A 270 -6.57 -21.17 -4.06
N ALA A 271 -7.90 -21.17 -4.02
CA ALA A 271 -8.72 -20.01 -4.34
C ALA A 271 -9.01 -19.20 -3.08
N ASP A 272 -8.87 -17.89 -3.15
CA ASP A 272 -9.34 -16.99 -2.09
C ASP A 272 -10.71 -16.41 -2.46
N ALA A 273 -11.76 -16.89 -1.80
CA ALA A 273 -13.12 -16.44 -2.03
C ALA A 273 -13.34 -14.95 -1.72
N ASN A 274 -12.50 -14.35 -0.87
CA ASN A 274 -12.54 -12.94 -0.54
C ASN A 274 -11.80 -12.06 -1.57
N ASN A 275 -11.04 -12.69 -2.46
CA ASN A 275 -10.31 -12.01 -3.52
C ASN A 275 -10.62 -12.63 -4.89
N HIS A 276 -11.89 -12.57 -5.31
CA HIS A 276 -12.38 -13.01 -6.62
C HIS A 276 -12.03 -14.45 -7.01
N ASN A 277 -11.75 -15.33 -6.06
CA ASN A 277 -11.22 -16.67 -6.25
C ASN A 277 -9.86 -16.69 -6.98
N ASP A 278 -9.02 -15.69 -6.77
CA ASP A 278 -7.64 -15.69 -7.22
C ASP A 278 -6.80 -16.71 -6.43
N ARG A 279 -5.68 -17.13 -7.04
CA ARG A 279 -4.74 -18.07 -6.39
C ARG A 279 -4.02 -17.42 -5.22
N ASN A 280 -3.93 -18.15 -4.11
CA ASN A 280 -3.25 -17.75 -2.88
C ASN A 280 -1.86 -18.41 -2.69
N ASN A 281 -1.34 -19.08 -3.70
CA ASN A 281 -0.08 -19.84 -3.62
C ASN A 281 1.14 -18.99 -3.20
N LEU A 282 1.11 -17.70 -3.44
CA LEU A 282 2.20 -16.75 -3.12
C LEU A 282 1.86 -15.82 -1.96
N LEU A 283 0.73 -15.95 -1.29
CA LEU A 283 0.32 -15.07 -0.18
C LEU A 283 1.27 -15.07 1.01
N GLY A 284 2.00 -16.15 1.24
CA GLY A 284 2.98 -16.25 2.33
C GLY A 284 4.31 -15.56 2.05
N GLY A 285 4.46 -14.93 0.88
CA GLY A 285 5.72 -14.40 0.41
C GLY A 285 6.73 -15.48 0.04
N PHE A 286 7.91 -15.06 -0.39
CA PHE A 286 9.02 -15.95 -0.75
C PHE A 286 10.37 -15.23 -0.56
N SER A 287 11.44 -15.99 -0.32
CA SER A 287 12.76 -15.47 0.02
C SER A 287 13.86 -15.86 -0.97
N GLN A 288 13.48 -16.43 -2.11
CA GLN A 288 14.37 -16.88 -3.18
C GLN A 288 13.58 -17.04 -4.48
N ASP A 289 14.28 -17.21 -5.60
CA ASP A 289 13.67 -17.56 -6.87
C ASP A 289 12.80 -18.82 -6.70
N THR A 290 11.57 -18.74 -7.22
CA THR A 290 10.51 -19.71 -6.97
C THR A 290 9.93 -20.21 -8.29
N THR A 291 9.68 -21.51 -8.39
CA THR A 291 8.95 -22.10 -9.53
C THR A 291 7.62 -22.66 -9.07
N LEU A 292 6.56 -22.28 -9.74
CA LEU A 292 5.22 -22.80 -9.54
C LEU A 292 4.82 -23.68 -10.72
N ASN A 293 4.51 -24.94 -10.42
CA ASN A 293 3.92 -25.87 -11.39
C ASN A 293 2.41 -25.92 -11.12
N LEU A 294 1.63 -25.45 -12.06
CA LEU A 294 0.20 -25.19 -11.91
C LEU A 294 -0.59 -25.92 -12.99
N ILE A 295 -1.85 -26.21 -12.72
CA ILE A 295 -2.80 -26.70 -13.71
C ILE A 295 -3.89 -25.63 -13.88
N TYR A 296 -4.19 -25.21 -15.12
CA TYR A 296 -5.29 -24.30 -15.40
C TYR A 296 -6.61 -24.86 -14.86
N GLY A 297 -7.34 -24.07 -14.07
CA GLY A 297 -8.63 -24.47 -13.50
C GLY A 297 -8.55 -25.49 -12.36
N SER A 298 -7.35 -25.79 -11.82
CA SER A 298 -7.19 -26.75 -10.74
C SER A 298 -6.13 -26.34 -9.73
N CYS A 299 -6.39 -26.65 -8.45
CA CYS A 299 -5.41 -26.53 -7.35
C CYS A 299 -4.55 -27.79 -7.15
N ALA A 300 -4.75 -28.82 -7.95
CA ALA A 300 -3.90 -30.01 -7.91
C ALA A 300 -2.49 -29.66 -8.39
N THR A 301 -1.50 -30.38 -7.86
CA THR A 301 -0.14 -30.34 -8.41
C THR A 301 -0.04 -31.22 -9.63
N PRO A 302 0.63 -30.78 -10.71
CA PRO A 302 0.91 -31.65 -11.84
C PRO A 302 1.71 -32.88 -11.40
N SER A 303 1.42 -34.02 -11.99
CA SER A 303 2.09 -35.33 -11.70
C SER A 303 3.44 -35.45 -12.40
#